data_f9f2b6af9602060059ec5e1e35463459
#
_entry.id   f9f2b6af9602060059ec5e1e35463459
#
_cell.length_a   1.000
_cell.length_b   1.000
_cell.length_c   1.000
_cell.angle_alpha   90.00
_cell.angle_beta   90.00
_cell.angle_gamma   90.00
#
_symmetry.space_group_name_H-M   'P 1'
#
loop_
_entity.id
_entity.type
_entity.pdbx_description
1 polymer ?
#
loop_
_entity_poly.entity_id
_entity_poly.type
_entity_poly.pdbx_seq_one_letter_code
_entity_poly.pdbx_strand_id
1 'polypeptide(L)'
;MLQDVHTKKITIPVVAAPGNTTVVAALTDGYIYVHEIMGDLDVSGTLTVKSGSTSLGAWDLDAGQGITLTDEPGMDGMPRFQCKPGEALVFTLSAGSTFKGNVDYSIRY
;
A
#
# COMPACT_ATOMS: atom_id res chain seq x y z
N MET A 1 -14.02 -13.32 -25.41
CA MET A 1 -14.25 -13.24 -23.97
C MET A 1 -13.16 -12.47 -23.30
N LEU A 2 -13.54 -11.54 -22.51
CA LEU A 2 -12.57 -10.77 -21.76
C LEU A 2 -12.50 -11.29 -20.32
N GLN A 3 -11.29 -11.45 -19.87
CA GLN A 3 -11.04 -11.80 -18.49
C GLN A 3 -10.15 -10.74 -17.89
N ASP A 4 -10.42 -10.44 -16.65
CA ASP A 4 -9.51 -9.63 -15.88
C ASP A 4 -8.21 -10.41 -15.71
N VAL A 5 -7.12 -9.78 -16.09
CA VAL A 5 -5.81 -10.40 -15.97
C VAL A 5 -5.16 -9.88 -14.70
N HIS A 6 -4.89 -10.80 -13.80
CA HIS A 6 -4.19 -10.52 -12.55
C HIS A 6 -2.84 -11.19 -12.57
N THR A 7 -1.85 -10.51 -12.07
CA THR A 7 -0.59 -11.18 -11.75
C THR A 7 -0.75 -11.91 -10.43
N LYS A 8 0.18 -12.80 -10.13
CA LYS A 8 0.26 -13.41 -8.80
C LYS A 8 0.56 -12.32 -7.77
N LYS A 9 0.15 -12.56 -6.54
CA LYS A 9 0.53 -11.68 -5.44
C LYS A 9 2.04 -11.68 -5.28
N ILE A 10 2.59 -10.50 -5.12
CA ILE A 10 4.01 -10.27 -4.92
C ILE A 10 4.17 -9.63 -3.55
N THR A 11 5.07 -10.17 -2.74
CA THR A 11 5.42 -9.57 -1.46
C THR A 11 6.72 -8.83 -1.60
N ILE A 12 6.72 -7.55 -1.24
CA ILE A 12 7.94 -6.73 -1.24
C ILE A 12 8.20 -6.15 0.14
N PRO A 13 9.47 -6.09 0.56
CA PRO A 13 9.82 -5.35 1.76
C PRO A 13 9.72 -3.86 1.48
N VAL A 14 9.30 -3.09 2.49
CA VAL A 14 9.16 -1.64 2.37
C VAL A 14 9.87 -0.96 3.51
N VAL A 15 10.69 0.02 3.19
CA VAL A 15 11.24 0.97 4.15
C VAL A 15 10.88 2.36 3.62
N ALA A 16 9.98 3.04 4.32
CA ALA A 16 9.51 4.35 3.89
C ALA A 16 9.99 5.42 4.86
N ALA A 17 10.69 6.41 4.32
CA ALA A 17 11.21 7.56 5.08
C ALA A 17 10.12 8.64 5.25
N PRO A 18 10.35 9.64 6.10
CA PRO A 18 9.41 10.77 6.22
C PRO A 18 9.14 11.42 4.86
N GLY A 19 7.91 11.87 4.67
CA GLY A 19 7.45 12.38 3.40
C GLY A 19 6.90 11.26 2.51
N ASN A 20 6.99 11.44 1.20
CA ASN A 20 6.43 10.51 0.23
C ASN A 20 7.45 9.48 -0.21
N THR A 21 7.04 8.21 -0.22
CA THR A 21 7.85 7.12 -0.76
C THR A 21 7.00 6.35 -1.76
N THR A 22 7.49 6.19 -2.98
CA THR A 22 6.84 5.34 -3.97
C THR A 22 7.12 3.88 -3.64
N VAL A 23 6.09 3.15 -3.28
CA VAL A 23 6.19 1.74 -2.89
C VAL A 23 6.13 0.85 -4.13
N VAL A 24 5.19 1.12 -5.02
CA VAL A 24 5.07 0.43 -6.30
C VAL A 24 4.90 1.49 -7.38
N ALA A 25 5.77 1.45 -8.38
CA ALA A 25 5.74 2.44 -9.46
C ALA A 25 4.46 2.34 -10.28
N ALA A 26 4.03 3.47 -10.85
CA ALA A 26 2.88 3.52 -11.73
C ALA A 26 3.10 2.65 -12.97
N LEU A 27 2.01 2.06 -13.46
CA LEU A 27 2.03 1.20 -14.64
C LEU A 27 1.30 1.88 -15.78
N THR A 28 1.80 1.68 -16.99
CA THR A 28 1.20 2.28 -18.20
C THR A 28 -0.17 1.67 -18.49
N ASP A 29 -0.27 0.35 -18.41
CA ASP A 29 -1.45 -0.40 -18.86
C ASP A 29 -2.12 -1.19 -17.74
N GLY A 30 -2.00 -0.74 -16.53
CA GLY A 30 -2.59 -1.51 -15.44
C GLY A 30 -2.72 -0.69 -14.18
N TYR A 31 -3.21 -1.35 -13.16
CA TYR A 31 -3.32 -0.72 -11.86
C TYR A 31 -3.04 -1.71 -10.74
N ILE A 32 -2.75 -1.15 -9.58
CA ILE A 32 -2.22 -1.90 -8.45
C ILE A 32 -3.35 -2.25 -7.51
N TYR A 33 -3.47 -3.55 -7.19
CA TYR A 33 -4.30 -4.06 -6.11
C TYR A 33 -3.41 -4.32 -4.91
N VAL A 34 -3.69 -3.65 -3.79
CA VAL A 34 -2.95 -3.83 -2.56
C VAL A 34 -3.73 -4.80 -1.68
N HIS A 35 -3.14 -5.95 -1.39
CA HIS A 35 -3.80 -7.01 -0.63
C HIS A 35 -3.48 -6.94 0.85
N GLU A 36 -2.23 -6.65 1.19
CA GLU A 36 -1.82 -6.60 2.59
C GLU A 36 -0.73 -5.57 2.79
N ILE A 37 -0.83 -4.85 3.90
CA ILE A 37 0.22 -3.97 4.39
C ILE A 37 0.46 -4.37 5.84
N MET A 38 1.71 -4.67 6.17
CA MET A 38 2.09 -5.07 7.52
C MET A 38 3.40 -4.42 7.90
N GLY A 39 3.46 -3.85 9.07
CA GLY A 39 4.69 -3.22 9.55
C GLY A 39 4.48 -2.34 10.75
N ASP A 40 5.47 -1.52 11.05
CA ASP A 40 5.41 -0.59 12.19
C ASP A 40 6.20 0.69 11.90
N LEU A 41 6.01 1.68 12.78
CA LEU A 41 6.78 2.92 12.78
C LEU A 41 7.83 2.88 13.90
N ASP A 42 8.98 3.46 13.63
CA ASP A 42 10.06 3.58 14.64
C ASP A 42 9.75 4.63 15.70
N VAL A 43 9.05 5.69 15.33
CA VAL A 43 8.54 6.72 16.25
C VAL A 43 7.09 7.00 15.91
N SER A 44 6.35 7.54 16.88
CA SER A 44 4.93 7.86 16.67
C SER A 44 4.75 8.79 15.47
N GLY A 45 3.74 8.51 14.68
CA GLY A 45 3.45 9.31 13.49
C GLY A 45 2.23 8.84 12.76
N THR A 46 2.01 9.42 11.59
CA THR A 46 0.87 9.09 10.73
C THR A 46 1.37 8.44 9.45
N LEU A 47 0.80 7.28 9.12
CA LEU A 47 0.99 6.63 7.84
C LEU A 47 -0.23 6.92 6.98
N THR A 48 -0.01 7.48 5.79
CA THR A 48 -1.07 7.68 4.79
C THR A 48 -0.73 6.82 3.58
N VAL A 49 -1.71 6.01 3.15
CA VAL A 49 -1.59 5.19 1.93
C VAL A 49 -2.28 5.96 0.81
N LYS A 50 -1.58 6.12 -0.31
CA LYS A 50 -2.07 6.93 -1.43
C LYS A 50 -2.01 6.20 -2.75
N SER A 51 -2.98 6.53 -3.61
CA SER A 51 -2.92 6.26 -5.04
C SER A 51 -2.47 7.56 -5.70
N GLY A 52 -1.22 7.61 -6.18
CA GLY A 52 -0.65 8.86 -6.64
C GLY A 52 -0.63 9.89 -5.51
N SER A 53 -1.42 10.95 -5.64
CA SER A 53 -1.56 11.98 -4.62
C SER A 53 -2.85 11.88 -3.81
N THR A 54 -3.71 10.91 -4.11
CA THR A 54 -5.02 10.75 -3.46
C THR A 54 -4.92 9.81 -2.28
N SER A 55 -5.34 10.27 -1.10
CA SER A 55 -5.34 9.43 0.10
C SER A 55 -6.37 8.31 -0.02
N LEU A 56 -5.94 7.08 0.28
CA LEU A 56 -6.82 5.92 0.41
C LEU A 56 -7.13 5.63 1.88
N GLY A 57 -6.36 6.17 2.79
CA GLY A 57 -6.55 6.02 4.22
C GLY A 57 -5.33 6.51 4.98
N ALA A 58 -5.54 6.84 6.25
CA ALA A 58 -4.48 7.31 7.13
C ALA A 58 -4.67 6.73 8.53
N TRP A 59 -3.55 6.40 9.18
CA TRP A 59 -3.54 5.80 10.51
C TRP A 59 -2.50 6.47 11.36
N ASP A 60 -2.90 6.83 12.59
CA ASP A 60 -1.97 7.32 13.61
C ASP A 60 -1.46 6.12 14.39
N LEU A 61 -0.15 5.96 14.45
CA LEU A 61 0.49 4.82 15.08
C LEU A 61 1.48 5.29 16.13
N ASP A 62 1.51 4.60 17.26
CA ASP A 62 2.55 4.80 18.27
C ASP A 62 3.84 4.10 17.85
N ALA A 63 4.97 4.53 18.41
CA ALA A 63 6.25 3.90 18.15
C ALA A 63 6.19 2.42 18.48
N GLY A 64 6.61 1.57 17.55
CA GLY A 64 6.61 0.13 17.72
C GLY A 64 5.24 -0.53 17.64
N GLN A 65 4.18 0.24 17.45
CA GLN A 65 2.84 -0.31 17.26
C GLN A 65 2.75 -0.87 15.84
N GLY A 66 2.43 -2.16 15.75
CA GLY A 66 2.24 -2.80 14.46
C GLY A 66 0.91 -2.42 13.82
N ILE A 67 0.89 -2.43 12.50
CA ILE A 67 -0.33 -2.32 11.72
C ILE A 67 -0.40 -3.51 10.76
N THR A 68 -1.59 -4.08 10.61
CA THR A 68 -1.85 -5.13 9.64
C THR A 68 -3.16 -4.80 8.94
N LEU A 69 -3.08 -4.56 7.64
CA LEU A 69 -4.23 -4.29 6.78
C LEU A 69 -4.29 -5.41 5.75
N THR A 70 -5.41 -6.12 5.72
CA THR A 70 -5.59 -7.29 4.84
C THR A 70 -6.76 -7.09 3.90
N ASP A 71 -6.94 -8.01 2.96
CA ASP A 71 -8.10 -8.02 2.06
C ASP A 71 -9.39 -7.94 2.87
N GLU A 72 -10.43 -7.37 2.26
CA GLU A 72 -11.73 -7.26 2.91
C GLU A 72 -12.25 -8.64 3.32
N PRO A 73 -12.60 -8.84 4.60
CA PRO A 73 -13.14 -10.12 5.05
C PRO A 73 -14.42 -10.50 4.30
N GLY A 74 -14.50 -11.76 3.86
CA GLY A 74 -15.68 -12.28 3.22
C GLY A 74 -15.86 -11.88 1.76
N MET A 75 -14.90 -11.16 1.19
CA MET A 75 -14.95 -10.73 -0.19
C MET A 75 -13.72 -11.27 -0.93
N ASP A 76 -13.83 -12.50 -1.40
CA ASP A 76 -12.73 -13.18 -2.08
C ASP A 76 -12.20 -12.35 -3.25
N GLY A 77 -10.89 -12.17 -3.27
CA GLY A 77 -10.23 -11.47 -4.34
C GLY A 77 -10.36 -9.96 -4.31
N MET A 78 -11.08 -9.41 -3.33
CA MET A 78 -11.17 -7.97 -3.20
C MET A 78 -9.94 -7.42 -2.49
N PRO A 79 -9.21 -6.49 -3.12
CA PRO A 79 -8.03 -5.92 -2.48
C PRO A 79 -8.41 -5.02 -1.32
N ARG A 80 -7.48 -4.86 -0.38
CA ARG A 80 -7.66 -3.86 0.69
C ARG A 80 -7.74 -2.45 0.12
N PHE A 81 -6.86 -2.16 -0.85
CA PHE A 81 -6.83 -0.89 -1.56
C PHE A 81 -6.66 -1.13 -3.05
N GLN A 82 -7.20 -0.23 -3.84
CA GLN A 82 -7.07 -0.27 -5.28
C GLN A 82 -6.58 1.10 -5.73
N CYS A 83 -5.40 1.14 -6.36
CA CYS A 83 -4.92 2.36 -6.97
C CYS A 83 -5.67 2.62 -8.26
N LYS A 84 -5.79 3.87 -8.64
CA LYS A 84 -6.35 4.23 -9.95
C LYS A 84 -5.39 3.79 -11.06
N PRO A 85 -5.92 3.47 -12.25
CA PRO A 85 -5.06 3.12 -13.38
C PRO A 85 -4.02 4.21 -13.63
N GLY A 86 -2.78 3.79 -13.84
CA GLY A 86 -1.68 4.70 -14.11
C GLY A 86 -1.13 5.45 -12.91
N GLU A 87 -1.57 5.12 -11.69
CA GLU A 87 -1.07 5.77 -10.48
C GLU A 87 -0.22 4.83 -9.64
N ALA A 88 0.80 5.39 -9.02
CA ALA A 88 1.70 4.65 -8.14
C ALA A 88 1.06 4.43 -6.77
N LEU A 89 1.48 3.36 -6.09
CA LEU A 89 1.22 3.21 -4.66
C LEU A 89 2.26 4.01 -3.90
N VAL A 90 1.81 4.95 -3.08
CA VAL A 90 2.67 5.86 -2.34
C VAL A 90 2.31 5.81 -0.86
N PHE A 91 3.34 5.72 -0.01
CA PHE A 91 3.19 5.91 1.44
C PHE A 91 3.71 7.29 1.80
N THR A 92 2.93 8.01 2.59
CA THR A 92 3.33 9.29 3.14
C THR A 92 3.44 9.18 4.65
N LEU A 93 4.57 9.59 5.19
CA LEU A 93 4.82 9.54 6.63
C LEU A 93 5.06 10.94 7.18
N SER A 94 4.54 11.17 8.38
CA SER A 94 4.79 12.41 9.10
C SER A 94 6.26 12.55 9.44
N ALA A 95 6.68 13.78 9.77
CA ALA A 95 8.07 14.09 10.06
C ALA A 95 8.64 13.20 11.19
N GLY A 96 9.83 12.68 10.98
CA GLY A 96 10.55 11.88 11.97
C GLY A 96 10.21 10.41 12.01
N SER A 97 9.18 9.96 11.28
CA SER A 97 8.75 8.56 11.28
C SER A 97 9.35 7.79 10.11
N THR A 98 9.70 6.54 10.35
CA THR A 98 10.10 5.59 9.30
C THR A 98 9.25 4.34 9.42
N PHE A 99 8.66 3.90 8.33
CA PHE A 99 7.89 2.67 8.28
C PHE A 99 8.78 1.54 7.78
N LYS A 100 8.68 0.39 8.46
CA LYS A 100 9.34 -0.85 8.00
C LYS A 100 8.33 -1.96 8.02
N GLY A 101 8.23 -2.69 6.92
CA GLY A 101 7.31 -3.81 6.82
C GLY A 101 7.30 -4.41 5.44
N ASN A 102 6.16 -4.98 5.09
CA ASN A 102 5.96 -5.66 3.81
C ASN A 102 4.63 -5.23 3.20
N VAL A 103 4.58 -5.28 1.87
CA VAL A 103 3.35 -5.07 1.12
C VAL A 103 3.14 -6.22 0.16
N ASP A 104 1.93 -6.79 0.17
CA ASP A 104 1.50 -7.76 -0.83
C ASP A 104 0.63 -7.04 -1.84
N TYR A 105 0.97 -7.17 -3.10
CA TYR A 105 0.19 -6.54 -4.15
C TYR A 105 0.12 -7.45 -5.38
N SER A 106 -0.84 -7.14 -6.25
CA SER A 106 -0.90 -7.73 -7.58
C SER A 106 -1.22 -6.63 -8.58
N ILE A 107 -1.01 -6.93 -9.85
CA ILE A 107 -1.31 -6.00 -10.93
C ILE A 107 -2.54 -6.51 -11.67
N ARG A 108 -3.44 -5.59 -11.97
CA ARG A 108 -4.60 -5.89 -12.78
C ARG A 108 -4.53 -5.10 -14.08
N TYR A 109 -4.76 -5.78 -15.16
CA TYR A 109 -4.76 -5.20 -16.49
C TYR A 109 -6.17 -5.03 -17.03
#